data_454f653f624468a07fb255bb8fbe88f3
#
_entry.id   454f653f624468a07fb255bb8fbe88f3
#
_cell.length_a   1.000
_cell.length_b   1.000
_cell.length_c   1.000
_cell.angle_alpha   90.00
_cell.angle_beta   90.00
_cell.angle_gamma   90.00
#
_symmetry.space_group_name_H-M   'P 1'
#
loop_
_entity.id
_entity.type
_entity.pdbx_description
1 polymer ?
#
loop_
_entity_poly.entity_id
_entity_poly.type
_entity_poly.pdbx_seq_one_letter_code
_entity_poly.pdbx_strand_id
1 'polypeptide(L)'
;LVYCLAVEKLLGITDEVTERANALRVMITEVNRISSHLVAVGTGSMELGATSVTEVGLREREICLEFNQAVTGLRMNNAWIRPGGTATDLPDNGMDLLRDLIARMEDNLHELSEFTLQNPIFKSRMKGIARMELAQCMALGITGPTLRATGLPWDLRKTNPYIGYEDYEFDVPTADTADCYGRFVIRLEEMNQSVRILKQVVKKLEDTQGQRHMIDDPHIAWPAELAIGPDGQGNSHEHIKHIMGESMEALIHHFKVITEGFKVPVGEVYQSIEGVAGELGCHLVSDGGVRPYRAHI
;
A
#
# COMPACT_ATOMS: atom_id res chain seq x y z
N LEU A 1 -5.42 -0.29 -3.34
CA LEU A 1 -4.54 -0.62 -4.47
C LEU A 1 -5.15 -1.71 -5.35
N VAL A 2 -5.41 -2.94 -4.84
CA VAL A 2 -5.84 -4.08 -5.65
C VAL A 2 -7.09 -3.79 -6.51
N TYR A 3 -8.07 -3.09 -5.97
CA TYR A 3 -9.27 -2.68 -6.70
C TYR A 3 -8.92 -1.74 -7.88
N CYS A 4 -8.04 -0.75 -7.64
CA CYS A 4 -7.61 0.17 -8.70
C CYS A 4 -6.88 -0.55 -9.83
N LEU A 5 -5.97 -1.48 -9.50
CA LEU A 5 -5.28 -2.30 -10.51
C LEU A 5 -6.26 -3.19 -11.31
N ALA A 6 -7.29 -3.75 -10.67
CA ALA A 6 -8.31 -4.52 -11.36
C ALA A 6 -9.12 -3.66 -12.33
N VAL A 7 -9.48 -2.43 -11.93
CA VAL A 7 -10.17 -1.47 -12.80
C VAL A 7 -9.27 -1.03 -13.96
N GLU A 8 -8.00 -0.71 -13.70
CA GLU A 8 -7.02 -0.34 -14.73
C GLU A 8 -6.85 -1.45 -15.77
N LYS A 9 -6.83 -2.70 -15.34
CA LYS A 9 -6.75 -3.86 -16.22
C LYS A 9 -8.01 -4.02 -17.10
N LEU A 10 -9.21 -3.74 -16.55
CA LEU A 10 -10.47 -3.72 -17.32
C LEU A 10 -10.51 -2.56 -18.33
N LEU A 11 -9.96 -1.41 -17.96
CA LEU A 11 -9.85 -0.24 -18.84
C LEU A 11 -8.76 -0.38 -19.90
N GLY A 12 -7.79 -1.28 -19.71
CA GLY A 12 -6.62 -1.45 -20.57
C GLY A 12 -5.57 -0.35 -20.46
N ILE A 13 -5.55 0.40 -19.35
CA ILE A 13 -4.66 1.55 -19.10
C ILE A 13 -3.47 1.24 -18.20
N THR A 14 -3.22 -0.02 -17.88
CA THR A 14 -2.16 -0.42 -16.94
C THR A 14 -0.79 0.13 -17.34
N ASP A 15 -0.48 0.12 -18.64
CA ASP A 15 0.80 0.57 -19.18
C ASP A 15 0.89 2.10 -19.34
N GLU A 16 -0.23 2.82 -19.18
CA GLU A 16 -0.27 4.29 -19.25
C GLU A 16 0.04 4.96 -17.91
N VAL A 17 0.00 4.19 -16.81
CA VAL A 17 0.30 4.70 -15.47
C VAL A 17 1.77 5.07 -15.39
N THR A 18 2.03 6.30 -15.00
CA THR A 18 3.39 6.87 -14.98
C THR A 18 4.28 6.19 -13.94
N GLU A 19 5.60 6.22 -14.17
CA GLU A 19 6.57 5.71 -13.18
C GLU A 19 6.48 6.42 -11.85
N ARG A 20 6.23 7.74 -11.86
CA ARG A 20 6.01 8.52 -10.65
C ARG A 20 4.80 8.03 -9.87
N ALA A 21 3.65 7.82 -10.54
CA ALA A 21 2.44 7.30 -9.91
C ALA A 21 2.68 5.93 -9.27
N ASN A 22 3.40 5.04 -9.95
CA ASN A 22 3.75 3.73 -9.43
C ASN A 22 4.70 3.83 -8.23
N ALA A 23 5.71 4.71 -8.27
CA ALA A 23 6.61 4.93 -7.13
C ALA A 23 5.85 5.47 -5.90
N LEU A 24 4.91 6.40 -6.09
CA LEU A 24 4.03 6.91 -5.04
C LEU A 24 3.15 5.80 -4.43
N ARG A 25 2.61 4.92 -5.26
CA ARG A 25 1.81 3.78 -4.81
C ARG A 25 2.64 2.77 -4.02
N VAL A 26 3.86 2.45 -4.47
CA VAL A 26 4.79 1.59 -3.72
C VAL A 26 5.11 2.23 -2.38
N MET A 27 5.43 3.52 -2.35
CA MET A 27 5.71 4.27 -1.12
C MET A 27 4.61 4.07 -0.06
N ILE A 28 3.37 4.42 -0.38
CA ILE A 28 2.27 4.36 0.58
C ILE A 28 1.94 2.90 0.98
N THR A 29 2.12 1.96 0.06
CA THR A 29 1.88 0.54 0.32
C THR A 29 2.91 -0.03 1.30
N GLU A 30 4.19 0.31 1.16
CA GLU A 30 5.23 -0.16 2.08
C GLU A 30 5.16 0.56 3.44
N VAL A 31 4.83 1.85 3.50
CA VAL A 31 4.53 2.53 4.77
C VAL A 31 3.35 1.86 5.49
N ASN A 32 2.29 1.50 4.75
CA ASN A 32 1.17 0.77 5.32
C ASN A 32 1.55 -0.64 5.79
N ARG A 33 2.46 -1.33 5.08
CA ARG A 33 2.99 -2.64 5.50
C ARG A 33 3.72 -2.54 6.83
N ILE A 34 4.62 -1.58 6.99
CA ILE A 34 5.31 -1.30 8.26
C ILE A 34 4.29 -1.03 9.36
N SER A 35 3.37 -0.10 9.14
CA SER A 35 2.32 0.29 10.09
C SER A 35 1.48 -0.91 10.55
N SER A 36 1.12 -1.81 9.66
CA SER A 36 0.32 -3.00 9.97
C SER A 36 1.13 -4.08 10.70
N HIS A 37 2.38 -4.30 10.32
CA HIS A 37 3.25 -5.23 11.05
C HIS A 37 3.55 -4.74 12.47
N LEU A 38 3.70 -3.44 12.70
CA LEU A 38 3.87 -2.86 14.04
C LEU A 38 2.66 -3.16 14.94
N VAL A 39 1.43 -3.09 14.39
CA VAL A 39 0.23 -3.51 15.13
C VAL A 39 0.28 -5.01 15.43
N ALA A 40 0.56 -5.84 14.43
CA ALA A 40 0.58 -7.30 14.59
C ALA A 40 1.63 -7.74 15.63
N VAL A 41 2.82 -7.13 15.60
CA VAL A 41 3.90 -7.37 16.57
C VAL A 41 3.54 -6.86 17.96
N GLY A 42 3.01 -5.62 18.05
CA GLY A 42 2.63 -5.01 19.32
C GLY A 42 1.49 -5.77 20.00
N THR A 43 0.37 -5.98 19.31
CA THR A 43 -0.80 -6.68 19.88
C THR A 43 -0.50 -8.14 20.18
N GLY A 44 0.22 -8.85 19.31
CA GLY A 44 0.66 -10.23 19.57
C GLY A 44 1.58 -10.33 20.79
N SER A 45 2.39 -9.32 21.05
CA SER A 45 3.24 -9.25 22.25
C SER A 45 2.41 -8.98 23.52
N MET A 46 1.37 -8.18 23.42
CA MET A 46 0.42 -7.91 24.52
C MET A 46 -0.25 -9.19 25.00
N GLU A 47 -0.71 -10.04 24.06
CA GLU A 47 -1.31 -11.35 24.39
C GLU A 47 -0.33 -12.27 25.13
N LEU A 48 0.97 -12.07 24.97
CA LEU A 48 2.01 -12.77 25.69
C LEU A 48 2.39 -12.11 27.03
N GLY A 49 1.76 -10.98 27.37
CA GLY A 49 2.04 -10.22 28.58
C GLY A 49 3.17 -9.20 28.46
N ALA A 50 3.70 -8.95 27.25
CA ALA A 50 4.74 -7.95 26.98
C ALA A 50 4.13 -6.60 26.59
N THR A 51 3.43 -5.94 27.50
CA THR A 51 2.71 -4.68 27.27
C THR A 51 3.61 -3.55 26.79
N SER A 52 4.86 -3.47 27.29
CA SER A 52 5.83 -2.46 26.86
C SER A 52 6.13 -2.53 25.36
N VAL A 53 6.17 -3.74 24.79
CA VAL A 53 6.36 -3.93 23.34
C VAL A 53 5.19 -3.35 22.55
N THR A 54 3.98 -3.45 23.08
CA THR A 54 2.79 -2.85 22.47
C THR A 54 2.88 -1.33 22.45
N GLU A 55 3.30 -0.72 23.54
CA GLU A 55 3.47 0.73 23.64
C GLU A 55 4.51 1.24 22.64
N VAL A 56 5.67 0.57 22.57
CA VAL A 56 6.70 0.87 21.56
C VAL A 56 6.14 0.71 20.14
N GLY A 57 5.53 -0.42 19.84
CA GLY A 57 4.96 -0.68 18.50
C GLY A 57 3.91 0.35 18.08
N LEU A 58 3.04 0.79 18.99
CA LEU A 58 2.04 1.82 18.71
C LEU A 58 2.66 3.22 18.57
N ARG A 59 3.70 3.54 19.35
CA ARG A 59 4.48 4.77 19.19
C ARG A 59 5.09 4.87 17.80
N GLU A 60 5.71 3.80 17.32
CA GLU A 60 6.33 3.78 16.00
C GLU A 60 5.29 3.80 14.88
N ARG A 61 4.16 3.13 15.11
CA ARG A 61 3.04 3.20 14.16
C ARG A 61 2.50 4.61 14.00
N GLU A 62 2.51 5.41 15.05
CA GLU A 62 2.04 6.81 15.00
C GLU A 62 2.83 7.62 13.96
N ILE A 63 4.13 7.40 13.83
CA ILE A 63 4.96 8.06 12.81
C ILE A 63 4.46 7.74 11.39
N CYS A 64 4.10 6.47 11.13
CA CYS A 64 3.51 6.07 9.85
C CYS A 64 2.15 6.74 9.59
N LEU A 65 1.34 6.90 10.64
CA LEU A 65 0.01 7.53 10.53
C LEU A 65 0.12 9.05 10.32
N GLU A 66 1.07 9.71 10.97
CA GLU A 66 1.37 11.13 10.76
C GLU A 66 1.84 11.38 9.32
N PHE A 67 2.73 10.52 8.80
CA PHE A 67 3.14 10.57 7.40
C PHE A 67 1.94 10.38 6.45
N ASN A 68 1.11 9.38 6.68
CA ASN A 68 -0.10 9.14 5.89
C ASN A 68 -1.02 10.37 5.90
N GLN A 69 -1.23 10.99 7.07
CA GLN A 69 -2.05 12.20 7.19
C GLN A 69 -1.46 13.38 6.42
N ALA A 70 -0.15 13.57 6.48
CA ALA A 70 0.53 14.64 5.77
C ALA A 70 0.41 14.49 4.23
N VAL A 71 0.50 13.25 3.72
CA VAL A 71 0.46 12.98 2.28
C VAL A 71 -0.97 12.85 1.74
N THR A 72 -1.85 12.19 2.47
CA THR A 72 -3.19 11.81 1.96
C THR A 72 -4.34 12.61 2.58
N GLY A 73 -4.06 13.38 3.62
CA GLY A 73 -5.07 14.10 4.42
C GLY A 73 -5.77 13.24 5.48
N LEU A 74 -5.56 11.92 5.47
CA LEU A 74 -6.18 10.99 6.40
C LEU A 74 -5.14 10.05 7.03
N ARG A 75 -5.27 9.80 8.32
CA ARG A 75 -4.38 8.89 9.07
C ARG A 75 -4.51 7.44 8.58
N MET A 76 -5.73 7.01 8.31
CA MET A 76 -6.09 5.67 7.86
C MET A 76 -7.25 5.76 6.85
N ASN A 77 -7.51 4.66 6.14
CA ASN A 77 -8.68 4.49 5.25
C ASN A 77 -8.81 5.61 4.20
N ASN A 78 -7.67 6.01 3.62
CA ASN A 78 -7.65 7.02 2.57
C ASN A 78 -8.04 6.42 1.21
N ALA A 79 -8.52 7.27 0.31
CA ALA A 79 -8.79 6.97 -1.09
C ALA A 79 -7.78 7.67 -2.01
N TRP A 80 -6.53 7.75 -1.58
CA TRP A 80 -5.47 8.47 -2.30
C TRP A 80 -4.99 7.73 -3.55
N ILE A 81 -4.90 6.38 -3.50
CA ILE A 81 -4.67 5.56 -4.69
C ILE A 81 -5.98 5.50 -5.48
N ARG A 82 -5.91 5.87 -6.76
CA ARG A 82 -7.06 5.88 -7.68
C ARG A 82 -6.72 5.16 -8.97
N PRO A 83 -7.72 4.69 -9.74
CA PRO A 83 -7.46 4.21 -11.09
C PRO A 83 -6.74 5.28 -11.92
N GLY A 84 -5.63 4.89 -12.55
CA GLY A 84 -4.78 5.78 -13.34
C GLY A 84 -3.68 6.50 -12.56
N GLY A 85 -3.61 6.38 -11.22
CA GLY A 85 -2.54 7.03 -10.45
C GLY A 85 -2.86 7.27 -8.98
N THR A 86 -2.59 8.51 -8.51
CA THR A 86 -2.86 8.99 -7.15
C THR A 86 -3.66 10.27 -7.18
N ALA A 87 -4.40 10.57 -6.11
CA ALA A 87 -5.27 11.74 -6.04
C ALA A 87 -4.50 13.07 -6.06
N THR A 88 -3.32 13.09 -5.45
CA THR A 88 -2.41 14.24 -5.38
C THR A 88 -0.98 13.72 -5.45
N ASP A 89 -0.04 14.60 -5.76
CA ASP A 89 1.39 14.35 -5.59
C ASP A 89 1.79 14.52 -4.11
N LEU A 90 3.07 14.33 -3.82
CA LEU A 90 3.63 14.64 -2.51
C LEU A 90 3.53 16.15 -2.21
N PRO A 91 3.24 16.52 -0.95
CA PRO A 91 3.36 17.90 -0.52
C PRO A 91 4.84 18.35 -0.58
N ASP A 92 5.08 19.68 -0.58
CA ASP A 92 6.42 20.27 -0.73
C ASP A 92 7.46 19.70 0.26
N ASN A 93 7.02 19.37 1.48
CA ASN A 93 7.85 18.75 2.50
C ASN A 93 7.77 17.22 2.53
N GLY A 94 7.07 16.59 1.57
CA GLY A 94 6.78 15.15 1.59
C GLY A 94 8.03 14.29 1.50
N MET A 95 9.04 14.72 0.73
CA MET A 95 10.31 14.00 0.63
C MET A 95 11.12 14.02 1.94
N ASP A 96 11.10 15.13 2.66
CA ASP A 96 11.80 15.25 3.94
C ASP A 96 11.10 14.41 5.01
N LEU A 97 9.76 14.44 5.04
CA LEU A 97 8.97 13.57 5.91
C LEU A 97 9.23 12.08 5.64
N LEU A 98 9.38 11.69 4.37
CA LEU A 98 9.70 10.29 4.02
C LEU A 98 11.10 9.89 4.51
N ARG A 99 12.11 10.77 4.34
CA ARG A 99 13.47 10.52 4.83
C ARG A 99 13.51 10.42 6.36
N ASP A 100 12.79 11.29 7.06
CA ASP A 100 12.66 11.26 8.52
C ASP A 100 12.00 9.97 8.99
N LEU A 101 10.94 9.53 8.34
CA LEU A 101 10.28 8.26 8.62
C LEU A 101 11.24 7.08 8.47
N ILE A 102 11.98 7.02 7.36
CA ILE A 102 12.95 5.95 7.09
C ILE A 102 14.02 5.91 8.19
N ALA A 103 14.62 7.05 8.54
CA ALA A 103 15.66 7.13 9.55
C ALA A 103 15.17 6.65 10.92
N ARG A 104 13.97 7.09 11.33
CA ARG A 104 13.36 6.66 12.60
C ARG A 104 13.03 5.18 12.62
N MET A 105 12.52 4.64 11.52
CA MET A 105 12.19 3.21 11.46
C MET A 105 13.41 2.32 11.59
N GLU A 106 14.57 2.69 11.05
CA GLU A 106 15.80 1.91 11.20
C GLU A 106 16.21 1.73 12.65
N ASP A 107 16.21 2.81 13.42
CA ASP A 107 16.57 2.78 14.84
C ASP A 107 15.53 2.00 15.67
N ASN A 108 14.27 2.24 15.40
CA ASN A 108 13.16 1.71 16.18
C ASN A 108 12.91 0.21 15.93
N LEU A 109 13.14 -0.29 14.73
CA LEU A 109 13.04 -1.72 14.44
C LEU A 109 14.14 -2.52 15.17
N HIS A 110 15.31 -1.94 15.37
CA HIS A 110 16.35 -2.54 16.18
C HIS A 110 15.90 -2.66 17.64
N GLU A 111 15.39 -1.58 18.25
CA GLU A 111 14.85 -1.56 19.62
C GLU A 111 13.76 -2.64 19.80
N LEU A 112 12.82 -2.71 18.86
CA LEU A 112 11.73 -3.68 18.88
C LEU A 112 12.24 -5.13 18.81
N SER A 113 13.27 -5.38 18.02
CA SER A 113 13.93 -6.68 17.92
C SER A 113 14.60 -7.09 19.24
N GLU A 114 15.25 -6.15 19.95
CA GLU A 114 15.85 -6.41 21.24
C GLU A 114 14.82 -6.81 22.30
N PHE A 115 13.71 -6.08 22.39
CA PHE A 115 12.64 -6.38 23.34
C PHE A 115 11.93 -7.71 23.09
N THR A 116 11.95 -8.21 21.86
CA THR A 116 11.22 -9.40 21.43
C THR A 116 12.13 -10.58 21.10
N LEU A 117 12.85 -10.52 20.00
CA LEU A 117 13.63 -11.65 19.48
C LEU A 117 14.82 -12.01 20.37
N GLN A 118 15.36 -11.08 21.15
CA GLN A 118 16.46 -11.37 22.07
C GLN A 118 15.96 -11.82 23.45
N ASN A 119 14.70 -11.56 23.79
CA ASN A 119 14.13 -11.93 25.08
C ASN A 119 13.88 -13.44 25.18
N PRO A 120 14.54 -14.16 26.12
CA PRO A 120 14.39 -15.61 26.27
C PRO A 120 12.98 -16.02 26.73
N ILE A 121 12.27 -15.21 27.50
CA ILE A 121 10.89 -15.46 27.93
C ILE A 121 9.97 -15.43 26.71
N PHE A 122 10.11 -14.41 25.88
CA PHE A 122 9.34 -14.27 24.66
C PHE A 122 9.55 -15.46 23.71
N LYS A 123 10.82 -15.85 23.50
CA LYS A 123 11.18 -17.01 22.69
C LYS A 123 10.55 -18.30 23.21
N SER A 124 10.60 -18.54 24.53
CA SER A 124 10.08 -19.77 25.13
C SER A 124 8.57 -19.90 25.00
N ARG A 125 7.85 -18.77 24.92
CA ARG A 125 6.39 -18.73 24.76
C ARG A 125 5.92 -18.86 23.33
N MET A 126 6.78 -18.70 22.33
CA MET A 126 6.40 -18.72 20.91
C MET A 126 6.96 -19.91 20.14
N LYS A 127 8.12 -20.42 20.54
CA LYS A 127 8.76 -21.57 19.85
C LYS A 127 7.96 -22.84 20.02
N GLY A 128 7.71 -23.53 18.90
CA GLY A 128 6.96 -24.78 18.85
C GLY A 128 5.45 -24.63 19.04
N ILE A 129 4.94 -23.41 19.21
CA ILE A 129 3.51 -23.15 19.42
C ILE A 129 2.82 -22.89 18.06
N ALA A 130 1.62 -23.44 17.89
CA ALA A 130 0.80 -23.31 16.68
C ALA A 130 1.60 -23.58 15.39
N ARG A 131 2.34 -24.67 15.39
CA ARG A 131 3.12 -25.11 14.24
C ARG A 131 2.19 -25.50 13.10
N MET A 132 2.49 -25.02 11.89
CA MET A 132 1.73 -25.24 10.67
C MET A 132 2.69 -25.59 9.54
N GLU A 133 2.69 -26.85 9.15
CA GLU A 133 3.58 -27.37 8.11
C GLU A 133 3.17 -26.92 6.70
N LEU A 134 4.11 -26.93 5.78
CA LEU A 134 3.90 -26.52 4.39
C LEU A 134 2.69 -27.23 3.75
N ALA A 135 2.55 -28.53 3.95
CA ALA A 135 1.41 -29.30 3.42
C ALA A 135 0.06 -28.79 3.92
N GLN A 136 -0.02 -28.37 5.18
CA GLN A 136 -1.23 -27.80 5.75
C GLN A 136 -1.52 -26.40 5.19
N CYS A 137 -0.47 -25.58 5.03
CA CYS A 137 -0.60 -24.25 4.40
C CYS A 137 -1.13 -24.39 2.97
N MET A 138 -0.58 -25.32 2.19
CA MET A 138 -1.02 -25.56 0.81
C MET A 138 -2.47 -26.07 0.75
N ALA A 139 -2.84 -27.00 1.63
CA ALA A 139 -4.21 -27.55 1.67
C ALA A 139 -5.27 -26.50 2.05
N LEU A 140 -4.91 -25.50 2.85
CA LEU A 140 -5.79 -24.43 3.31
C LEU A 140 -5.67 -23.13 2.49
N GLY A 141 -4.81 -23.08 1.46
CA GLY A 141 -4.59 -21.89 0.66
C GLY A 141 -3.97 -20.72 1.45
N ILE A 142 -3.16 -21.01 2.47
CA ILE A 142 -2.54 -20.00 3.31
C ILE A 142 -1.34 -19.38 2.59
N THR A 143 -1.25 -18.06 2.64
CA THR A 143 -0.20 -17.24 2.02
C THR A 143 0.44 -16.31 3.05
N GLY A 144 1.39 -15.47 2.60
CA GLY A 144 2.02 -14.44 3.41
C GLY A 144 3.00 -14.95 4.47
N PRO A 145 3.15 -14.23 5.59
CA PRO A 145 4.13 -14.58 6.64
C PRO A 145 3.96 -15.99 7.20
N THR A 146 2.75 -16.54 7.22
CA THR A 146 2.49 -17.89 7.70
C THR A 146 3.08 -18.94 6.75
N LEU A 147 2.90 -18.76 5.45
CA LEU A 147 3.51 -19.65 4.44
C LEU A 147 5.03 -19.50 4.43
N ARG A 148 5.55 -18.26 4.46
CA ARG A 148 7.00 -18.01 4.48
C ARG A 148 7.69 -18.58 5.74
N ALA A 149 6.96 -18.73 6.84
CA ALA A 149 7.45 -19.39 8.05
C ALA A 149 7.72 -20.90 7.87
N THR A 150 7.24 -21.52 6.79
CA THR A 150 7.51 -22.92 6.43
C THR A 150 8.73 -23.10 5.52
N GLY A 151 9.44 -22.02 5.20
CA GLY A 151 10.61 -22.00 4.31
C GLY A 151 10.29 -21.73 2.83
N LEU A 152 9.03 -21.59 2.43
CA LEU A 152 8.67 -21.30 1.04
C LEU A 152 8.74 -19.78 0.76
N PRO A 153 9.68 -19.31 -0.11
CA PRO A 153 9.86 -17.89 -0.41
C PRO A 153 8.85 -17.39 -1.45
N TRP A 154 7.55 -17.53 -1.16
CA TRP A 154 6.51 -17.06 -2.07
C TRP A 154 6.02 -15.68 -1.67
N ASP A 155 6.22 -14.72 -2.59
CA ASP A 155 5.81 -13.32 -2.45
C ASP A 155 5.41 -12.79 -3.83
N LEU A 156 4.20 -12.29 -3.97
CA LEU A 156 3.66 -11.81 -5.25
C LEU A 156 4.43 -10.62 -5.81
N ARG A 157 5.09 -9.83 -4.98
CA ARG A 157 5.96 -8.74 -5.43
C ARG A 157 7.15 -9.23 -6.25
N LYS A 158 7.55 -10.51 -6.10
CA LYS A 158 8.64 -11.18 -6.87
C LYS A 158 8.11 -12.18 -7.89
N THR A 159 7.08 -12.96 -7.56
CA THR A 159 6.56 -14.02 -8.43
C THR A 159 5.62 -13.51 -9.51
N ASN A 160 4.89 -12.44 -9.24
CA ASN A 160 3.98 -11.76 -10.17
C ASN A 160 4.02 -10.24 -9.93
N PRO A 161 5.11 -9.57 -10.31
CA PRO A 161 5.33 -8.15 -10.02
C PRO A 161 4.21 -7.26 -10.54
N TYR A 162 3.94 -6.19 -9.84
CA TYR A 162 2.95 -5.17 -10.17
C TYR A 162 3.47 -3.79 -9.76
N ILE A 163 3.00 -2.72 -10.38
CA ILE A 163 3.36 -1.31 -10.11
C ILE A 163 4.88 -1.04 -10.03
N GLY A 164 5.70 -1.80 -10.77
CA GLY A 164 7.15 -1.60 -10.83
C GLY A 164 7.92 -2.23 -9.66
N TYR A 165 7.37 -3.22 -8.94
CA TYR A 165 8.12 -3.93 -7.90
C TYR A 165 9.33 -4.68 -8.41
N GLU A 166 9.39 -5.02 -9.70
CA GLU A 166 10.55 -5.64 -10.38
C GLU A 166 11.80 -4.77 -10.34
N ASP A 167 11.64 -3.46 -10.25
CA ASP A 167 12.75 -2.50 -10.21
C ASP A 167 13.41 -2.38 -8.83
N TYR A 168 12.78 -2.93 -7.78
CA TYR A 168 13.26 -2.79 -6.42
C TYR A 168 14.02 -4.03 -5.94
N GLU A 169 15.17 -3.79 -5.33
CA GLU A 169 15.97 -4.82 -4.69
C GLU A 169 15.54 -5.04 -3.24
N PHE A 170 14.99 -6.20 -2.97
CA PHE A 170 14.66 -6.67 -1.62
C PHE A 170 14.67 -8.19 -1.57
N ASP A 171 14.82 -8.74 -0.39
CA ASP A 171 14.81 -10.17 -0.16
C ASP A 171 13.44 -10.61 0.38
N VAL A 172 13.05 -11.86 0.11
CA VAL A 172 11.84 -12.45 0.69
C VAL A 172 12.24 -13.21 1.94
N PRO A 173 11.91 -12.69 3.14
CA PRO A 173 12.29 -13.36 4.39
C PRO A 173 11.54 -14.66 4.58
N THR A 174 12.26 -15.71 4.96
CA THR A 174 11.71 -17.03 5.27
C THR A 174 12.23 -17.53 6.60
N ALA A 175 11.51 -18.46 7.21
CA ALA A 175 11.93 -19.19 8.41
C ALA A 175 11.56 -20.67 8.27
N ASP A 176 12.29 -21.54 8.97
CA ASP A 176 12.07 -22.99 8.86
C ASP A 176 11.34 -23.59 10.08
N THR A 177 10.86 -22.74 10.98
CA THR A 177 10.28 -23.19 12.25
C THR A 177 8.79 -23.50 12.15
N ALA A 178 8.12 -22.95 11.15
CA ALA A 178 6.68 -23.11 10.87
C ALA A 178 5.75 -22.78 12.06
N ASP A 179 6.24 -22.07 13.08
CA ASP A 179 5.58 -21.77 14.35
C ASP A 179 5.29 -20.27 14.53
N CYS A 180 4.75 -19.88 15.69
CA CYS A 180 4.50 -18.49 16.02
C CYS A 180 5.77 -17.65 16.01
N TYR A 181 6.89 -18.19 16.47
CA TYR A 181 8.16 -17.48 16.51
C TYR A 181 8.66 -17.15 15.09
N GLY A 182 8.62 -18.12 14.17
CA GLY A 182 8.99 -17.90 12.76
C GLY A 182 8.14 -16.83 12.09
N ARG A 183 6.83 -16.86 12.29
CA ARG A 183 5.93 -15.82 11.77
C ARG A 183 6.23 -14.43 12.33
N PHE A 184 6.65 -14.37 13.59
CA PHE A 184 7.03 -13.11 14.23
C PHE A 184 8.34 -12.56 13.65
N VAL A 185 9.36 -13.42 13.52
CA VAL A 185 10.64 -13.08 12.87
C VAL A 185 10.44 -12.53 11.47
N ILE A 186 9.59 -13.20 10.67
CA ILE A 186 9.32 -12.76 9.30
C ILE A 186 8.70 -11.37 9.28
N ARG A 187 7.73 -11.06 10.14
CA ARG A 187 7.12 -9.72 10.17
C ARG A 187 8.11 -8.62 10.49
N LEU A 188 9.04 -8.87 11.42
CA LEU A 188 10.09 -7.91 11.72
C LEU A 188 11.04 -7.73 10.53
N GLU A 189 11.41 -8.85 9.88
CA GLU A 189 12.31 -8.78 8.74
C GLU A 189 11.63 -8.16 7.51
N GLU A 190 10.33 -8.39 7.31
CA GLU A 190 9.57 -7.72 6.25
C GLU A 190 9.52 -6.20 6.44
N MET A 191 9.48 -5.70 7.68
CA MET A 191 9.59 -4.26 7.94
C MET A 191 10.97 -3.72 7.53
N ASN A 192 12.06 -4.45 7.80
CA ASN A 192 13.40 -4.09 7.35
C ASN A 192 13.48 -4.03 5.82
N GLN A 193 12.88 -5.03 5.14
CA GLN A 193 12.84 -5.02 3.67
C GLN A 193 11.97 -3.88 3.12
N SER A 194 10.86 -3.53 3.79
CA SER A 194 10.05 -2.37 3.41
C SER A 194 10.82 -1.06 3.54
N VAL A 195 11.62 -0.89 4.59
CA VAL A 195 12.53 0.26 4.73
C VAL A 195 13.56 0.30 3.60
N ARG A 196 14.13 -0.86 3.22
CA ARG A 196 15.05 -0.97 2.09
C ARG A 196 14.40 -0.56 0.76
N ILE A 197 13.15 -0.95 0.53
CA ILE A 197 12.37 -0.52 -0.64
C ILE A 197 12.13 0.99 -0.58
N LEU A 198 11.71 1.54 0.56
CA LEU A 198 11.45 2.98 0.71
C LEU A 198 12.67 3.84 0.40
N LYS A 199 13.89 3.41 0.75
CA LYS A 199 15.13 4.09 0.37
C LYS A 199 15.33 4.17 -1.15
N GLN A 200 14.95 3.13 -1.87
CA GLN A 200 15.02 3.09 -3.33
C GLN A 200 13.90 3.95 -3.95
N VAL A 201 12.72 3.95 -3.32
CA VAL A 201 11.59 4.81 -3.72
C VAL A 201 11.96 6.29 -3.63
N VAL A 202 12.71 6.72 -2.60
CA VAL A 202 13.20 8.11 -2.50
C VAL A 202 13.97 8.50 -3.75
N LYS A 203 14.91 7.68 -4.21
CA LYS A 203 15.68 7.95 -5.44
C LYS A 203 14.78 8.00 -6.67
N LYS A 204 13.87 7.03 -6.80
CA LYS A 204 12.95 6.97 -7.95
C LYS A 204 12.02 8.19 -7.99
N LEU A 205 11.59 8.70 -6.84
CA LEU A 205 10.78 9.92 -6.76
C LEU A 205 11.58 11.18 -7.10
N GLU A 206 12.88 11.24 -6.77
CA GLU A 206 13.79 12.31 -7.19
C GLU A 206 14.02 12.29 -8.72
N ASP A 207 14.29 11.10 -9.28
CA ASP A 207 14.52 10.90 -10.71
C ASP A 207 13.28 11.21 -11.57
N THR A 208 12.09 11.01 -11.01
CA THR A 208 10.80 11.24 -11.67
C THR A 208 10.17 12.59 -11.32
N GLN A 209 10.92 13.52 -10.73
CA GLN A 209 10.42 14.84 -10.39
C GLN A 209 9.90 15.57 -11.64
N GLY A 210 8.68 16.12 -11.52
CA GLY A 210 8.01 16.81 -12.62
C GLY A 210 7.20 15.91 -13.57
N GLN A 211 7.26 14.58 -13.40
CA GLN A 211 6.30 13.70 -14.07
C GLN A 211 4.92 13.81 -13.41
N ARG A 212 3.88 13.51 -14.18
CA ARG A 212 2.51 13.48 -13.67
C ARG A 212 2.31 12.30 -12.71
N HIS A 213 1.51 12.49 -11.69
CA HIS A 213 1.11 11.47 -10.72
C HIS A 213 -0.19 10.74 -11.12
N MET A 214 -0.77 11.11 -12.26
CA MET A 214 -2.01 10.57 -12.84
C MET A 214 -1.87 10.48 -14.36
N ILE A 215 -2.56 9.53 -14.99
CA ILE A 215 -2.65 9.40 -16.45
C ILE A 215 -3.28 10.65 -17.10
N ASP A 216 -3.02 10.83 -18.40
CA ASP A 216 -3.53 11.95 -19.19
C ASP A 216 -4.86 11.61 -19.91
N ASP A 217 -5.81 11.04 -19.19
CA ASP A 217 -7.14 10.76 -19.70
C ASP A 217 -8.18 11.56 -18.92
N PRO A 218 -8.80 12.62 -19.55
CA PRO A 218 -9.78 13.45 -18.86
C PRO A 218 -11.04 12.71 -18.44
N HIS A 219 -11.35 11.56 -19.03
CA HIS A 219 -12.51 10.76 -18.65
C HIS A 219 -12.29 9.98 -17.35
N ILE A 220 -11.05 9.65 -17.02
CA ILE A 220 -10.67 8.88 -15.85
C ILE A 220 -9.99 9.79 -14.81
N ALA A 221 -9.03 10.61 -15.25
CA ALA A 221 -8.21 11.48 -14.41
C ALA A 221 -8.94 12.77 -13.99
N TRP A 222 -9.98 13.17 -14.68
CA TRP A 222 -10.68 14.43 -14.46
C TRP A 222 -10.97 14.76 -12.98
N PRO A 223 -11.49 13.85 -12.14
CA PRO A 223 -11.71 14.17 -10.72
C PRO A 223 -10.43 14.45 -9.94
N ALA A 224 -9.29 13.90 -10.38
CA ALA A 224 -7.99 14.14 -9.76
C ALA A 224 -7.32 15.42 -10.31
N GLU A 225 -7.45 15.69 -11.59
CA GLU A 225 -6.97 16.95 -12.18
C GLU A 225 -7.75 18.16 -11.70
N LEU A 226 -9.04 18.02 -11.42
CA LEU A 226 -9.80 19.08 -10.75
C LEU A 226 -9.33 19.33 -9.32
N ALA A 227 -8.68 18.36 -8.69
CA ALA A 227 -8.02 18.62 -7.41
C ALA A 227 -6.80 19.55 -7.56
N ILE A 228 -6.18 19.61 -8.76
CA ILE A 228 -4.99 20.41 -9.01
C ILE A 228 -5.23 21.46 -10.11
N GLY A 229 -6.23 21.27 -10.99
CA GLY A 229 -6.54 22.07 -12.17
C GLY A 229 -5.42 22.09 -13.22
N PRO A 230 -5.73 22.28 -14.51
CA PRO A 230 -4.71 22.45 -15.55
C PRO A 230 -3.88 23.72 -15.37
N ASP A 231 -4.34 24.62 -14.52
CA ASP A 231 -3.66 25.88 -14.13
C ASP A 231 -2.90 25.76 -12.80
N GLY A 232 -2.85 24.58 -12.17
CA GLY A 232 -2.18 24.34 -10.90
C GLY A 232 -2.92 24.90 -9.66
N GLN A 233 -4.15 25.38 -9.80
CA GLN A 233 -4.88 26.05 -8.71
C GLN A 233 -5.76 25.14 -7.85
N GLY A 234 -5.90 23.86 -8.21
CA GLY A 234 -6.63 22.87 -7.42
C GLY A 234 -8.15 23.08 -7.37
N ASN A 235 -8.80 22.34 -6.49
CA ASN A 235 -10.23 22.47 -6.18
C ASN A 235 -10.52 23.68 -5.27
N SER A 236 -9.83 24.80 -5.46
CA SER A 236 -10.18 26.03 -4.76
C SER A 236 -11.59 26.48 -5.17
N HIS A 237 -12.28 27.15 -4.23
CA HIS A 237 -13.62 27.65 -4.50
C HIS A 237 -13.66 28.64 -5.66
N GLU A 238 -12.55 29.31 -5.91
CA GLU A 238 -12.34 30.26 -7.02
C GLU A 238 -12.20 29.53 -8.36
N HIS A 239 -11.44 28.45 -8.40
CA HIS A 239 -11.26 27.63 -9.59
C HIS A 239 -12.57 26.97 -10.03
N ILE A 240 -13.32 26.39 -9.08
CA ILE A 240 -14.65 25.83 -9.35
C ILE A 240 -15.59 26.89 -9.90
N LYS A 241 -15.61 28.11 -9.34
CA LYS A 241 -16.41 29.22 -9.87
C LYS A 241 -16.00 29.64 -11.27
N HIS A 242 -14.70 29.63 -11.57
CA HIS A 242 -14.16 29.96 -12.88
C HIS A 242 -14.65 28.95 -13.94
N ILE A 243 -14.47 27.67 -13.70
CA ILE A 243 -14.95 26.59 -14.59
C ILE A 243 -16.47 26.67 -14.76
N MET A 244 -17.23 26.92 -13.69
CA MET A 244 -18.68 27.09 -13.74
C MET A 244 -19.14 28.28 -14.57
N GLY A 245 -18.29 29.31 -14.70
CA GLY A 245 -18.57 30.52 -15.46
C GLY A 245 -18.22 30.43 -16.96
N GLU A 246 -17.36 29.48 -17.34
CA GLU A 246 -16.85 29.39 -18.72
C GLU A 246 -17.78 28.58 -19.64
N SER A 247 -18.33 27.47 -19.18
CA SER A 247 -19.16 26.58 -20.02
C SER A 247 -20.09 25.72 -19.19
N MET A 248 -21.34 25.68 -19.60
CA MET A 248 -22.36 24.81 -19.03
C MET A 248 -22.04 23.32 -19.27
N GLU A 249 -21.45 23.00 -20.41
CA GLU A 249 -21.02 21.64 -20.76
C GLU A 249 -19.89 21.15 -19.82
N ALA A 250 -18.92 22.01 -19.53
CA ALA A 250 -17.85 21.71 -18.58
C ALA A 250 -18.42 21.43 -17.18
N LEU A 251 -19.36 22.24 -16.73
CA LEU A 251 -20.06 22.06 -15.45
C LEU A 251 -20.82 20.71 -15.41
N ILE A 252 -21.59 20.40 -16.46
CA ILE A 252 -22.36 19.14 -16.54
C ILE A 252 -21.40 17.94 -16.55
N HIS A 253 -20.31 18.03 -17.31
CA HIS A 253 -19.30 16.97 -17.38
C HIS A 253 -18.67 16.73 -16.01
N HIS A 254 -18.18 17.80 -15.37
CA HIS A 254 -17.65 17.77 -14.01
C HIS A 254 -18.63 17.13 -13.02
N PHE A 255 -19.87 17.59 -13.02
CA PHE A 255 -20.90 17.06 -12.14
C PHE A 255 -21.17 15.57 -12.36
N LYS A 256 -21.24 15.12 -13.62
CA LYS A 256 -21.42 13.71 -13.95
C LYS A 256 -20.25 12.84 -13.48
N VAL A 257 -19.02 13.25 -13.74
CA VAL A 257 -17.83 12.46 -13.36
C VAL A 257 -17.72 12.36 -11.84
N ILE A 258 -18.03 13.42 -11.10
CA ILE A 258 -17.98 13.39 -9.61
C ILE A 258 -19.13 12.56 -9.02
N THR A 259 -20.34 12.66 -9.58
CA THR A 259 -21.52 11.99 -9.01
C THR A 259 -21.72 10.57 -9.50
N GLU A 260 -21.51 10.32 -10.80
CA GLU A 260 -21.72 9.02 -11.43
C GLU A 260 -20.43 8.21 -11.52
N GLY A 261 -19.28 8.87 -11.75
CA GLY A 261 -18.01 8.23 -12.08
C GLY A 261 -17.89 7.91 -13.57
N PHE A 262 -16.79 7.25 -13.94
CA PHE A 262 -16.53 6.81 -15.31
C PHE A 262 -17.07 5.40 -15.54
N LYS A 263 -17.38 5.07 -16.80
CA LYS A 263 -17.82 3.74 -17.21
C LYS A 263 -16.65 2.82 -17.45
N VAL A 264 -16.80 1.56 -17.07
CA VAL A 264 -15.80 0.51 -17.30
C VAL A 264 -16.34 -0.47 -18.35
N PRO A 265 -15.54 -0.87 -19.36
CA PRO A 265 -15.98 -1.83 -20.38
C PRO A 265 -16.49 -3.13 -19.78
N VAL A 266 -17.40 -3.80 -20.51
CA VAL A 266 -17.89 -5.13 -20.15
C VAL A 266 -16.71 -6.11 -20.11
N GLY A 267 -16.56 -6.82 -18.98
CA GLY A 267 -15.49 -7.79 -18.82
C GLY A 267 -15.38 -8.32 -17.41
N GLU A 268 -14.48 -9.26 -17.25
CA GLU A 268 -14.18 -9.93 -15.99
C GLU A 268 -12.67 -9.95 -15.77
N VAL A 269 -12.21 -9.66 -14.57
CA VAL A 269 -10.80 -9.64 -14.22
C VAL A 269 -10.58 -10.12 -12.79
N TYR A 270 -9.47 -10.84 -12.58
CA TYR A 270 -8.90 -11.09 -11.29
C TYR A 270 -7.54 -10.41 -11.20
N GLN A 271 -7.31 -9.72 -10.10
CA GLN A 271 -6.03 -9.10 -9.76
C GLN A 271 -5.68 -9.43 -8.33
N SER A 272 -4.44 -9.84 -8.10
CA SER A 272 -3.91 -10.09 -6.76
C SER A 272 -2.69 -9.21 -6.47
N ILE A 273 -2.48 -8.94 -5.20
CA ILE A 273 -1.32 -8.23 -4.66
C ILE A 273 -0.84 -8.93 -3.39
N GLU A 274 0.42 -8.70 -3.01
CA GLU A 274 0.94 -9.11 -1.72
C GLU A 274 0.46 -8.15 -0.63
N GLY A 275 -0.57 -8.57 0.10
CA GLY A 275 -1.03 -7.87 1.29
C GLY A 275 -0.12 -8.14 2.49
N VAL A 276 -0.38 -7.47 3.59
CA VAL A 276 0.41 -7.60 4.84
C VAL A 276 0.24 -8.97 5.51
N ALA A 277 -0.97 -9.54 5.40
CA ALA A 277 -1.30 -10.85 5.96
C ALA A 277 -1.16 -12.00 4.96
N GLY A 278 -0.90 -11.69 3.68
CA GLY A 278 -0.80 -12.63 2.57
C GLY A 278 -1.43 -12.08 1.30
N GLU A 279 -1.78 -12.94 0.37
CA GLU A 279 -2.41 -12.55 -0.89
C GLU A 279 -3.76 -11.84 -0.64
N LEU A 280 -3.93 -10.70 -1.27
CA LEU A 280 -5.19 -9.99 -1.35
C LEU A 280 -5.62 -9.93 -2.82
N GLY A 281 -6.68 -10.65 -3.17
CA GLY A 281 -7.23 -10.72 -4.51
C GLY A 281 -8.49 -9.88 -4.67
N CYS A 282 -8.70 -9.34 -5.86
CA CYS A 282 -9.93 -8.66 -6.24
C CYS A 282 -10.45 -9.23 -7.56
N HIS A 283 -11.64 -9.83 -7.51
CA HIS A 283 -12.37 -10.30 -8.66
C HIS A 283 -13.47 -9.29 -9.00
N LEU A 284 -13.41 -8.72 -10.19
CA LEU A 284 -14.38 -7.74 -10.68
C LEU A 284 -15.06 -8.23 -11.94
N VAL A 285 -16.38 -8.02 -12.01
CA VAL A 285 -17.19 -8.19 -13.20
C VAL A 285 -17.86 -6.85 -13.52
N SER A 286 -17.65 -6.34 -14.73
CA SER A 286 -18.26 -5.12 -15.24
C SER A 286 -19.32 -5.47 -16.29
N ASP A 287 -20.48 -4.82 -16.22
CA ASP A 287 -21.56 -4.86 -17.22
C ASP A 287 -21.55 -3.64 -18.16
N GLY A 288 -20.50 -2.81 -18.11
CA GLY A 288 -20.38 -1.56 -18.87
C GLY A 288 -20.90 -0.34 -18.14
N GLY A 289 -21.33 -0.49 -16.89
CA GLY A 289 -21.80 0.60 -16.04
C GLY A 289 -20.67 1.32 -15.29
N VAL A 290 -21.08 2.28 -14.45
CA VAL A 290 -20.20 3.03 -13.55
C VAL A 290 -19.92 2.29 -12.23
N ARG A 291 -20.67 1.24 -11.98
CA ARG A 291 -20.51 0.37 -10.78
C ARG A 291 -20.26 -1.06 -11.25
N PRO A 292 -19.41 -1.81 -10.55
CA PRO A 292 -19.21 -3.21 -10.87
C PRO A 292 -20.52 -4.00 -10.67
N TYR A 293 -20.84 -4.88 -11.63
CA TYR A 293 -21.92 -5.86 -11.47
C TYR A 293 -21.66 -6.79 -10.29
N ARG A 294 -20.38 -7.19 -10.12
CA ARG A 294 -19.92 -8.00 -9.00
C ARG A 294 -18.50 -7.60 -8.61
N ALA A 295 -18.28 -7.48 -7.32
CA ALA A 295 -16.96 -7.33 -6.75
C ALA A 295 -16.80 -8.33 -5.59
N HIS A 296 -15.68 -9.04 -5.56
CA HIS A 296 -15.30 -9.95 -4.48
C HIS A 296 -13.82 -9.70 -4.14
N ILE A 297 -13.55 -9.42 -2.88
CA ILE A 297 -12.22 -9.14 -2.34
C ILE A 297 -11.90 -10.16 -1.26
#